data_34ff7f4ed12f1c83d6b1476cc0d3899c
#
_entry.id   34ff7f4ed12f1c83d6b1476cc0d3899c
#
_cell.length_a   1.000
_cell.length_b   1.000
_cell.length_c   1.000
_cell.angle_alpha   90.00
_cell.angle_beta   90.00
_cell.angle_gamma   90.00
#
_symmetry.space_group_name_H-M   'P 1'
#
loop_
_entity.id
_entity.type
_entity.pdbx_description
1 polymer ?
#
loop_
_entity_poly.entity_id
_entity_poly.type
_entity_poly.pdbx_seq_one_letter_code
_entity_poly.pdbx_strand_id
1 'polypeptide(L)'
;MVREDLRNIAIIAHVDHGKTTLVNEMLKQGGTFRDNQVVQDRVMDSGDLERERGITILAKNTSTTYNGVKINIVDTPGHADFGGEVERVLKMVDGVLLLVDAAEGPMPQTRFVLEKALAQDLTVIIVINKVDRPDARLDEVVDEVLELMLDLGASDEQLDAPVVFCSARQGAASFSPHQFGNDLKPLFDTILEHIAPPEGDENAPLGMLVSSVDYSSFVGRIGVGKITAGTIKQNMQVTVCDYHNPDLKTSGKITALYQYDGLKKSPVDSATVGDIVAFSGIESITIGNTICDPAAIIPIPFVKISEPTIEMTFSVNDSPFAGKEGKFVTSRQIRDRLYRELLKDVSLHVKDCLLYTSPSPRD
;
A
#
# COMPACT_ATOMS: atom_id res chain seq x y z
N MET A 1 -13.77 20.04 7.38
CA MET A 1 -12.65 20.90 6.93
C MET A 1 -11.99 20.27 5.71
N VAL A 2 -11.38 21.10 4.87
CA VAL A 2 -10.54 20.63 3.76
C VAL A 2 -9.08 20.70 4.21
N ARG A 3 -8.30 19.62 4.00
CA ARG A 3 -6.89 19.49 4.43
C ARG A 3 -5.98 19.90 3.28
N GLU A 4 -5.89 21.21 3.00
CA GLU A 4 -5.01 21.74 1.95
C GLU A 4 -3.52 21.38 2.14
N ASP A 5 -3.13 21.08 3.37
CA ASP A 5 -1.78 20.68 3.77
C ASP A 5 -1.43 19.21 3.49
N LEU A 6 -2.36 18.46 2.86
CA LEU A 6 -2.24 17.01 2.72
C LEU A 6 -2.69 16.51 1.34
N ARG A 7 -2.00 15.52 0.78
CA ARG A 7 -2.42 14.72 -0.39
C ARG A 7 -2.12 13.24 -0.11
N ASN A 8 -3.05 12.36 -0.48
CA ASN A 8 -2.88 10.92 -0.36
C ASN A 8 -2.92 10.31 -1.76
N ILE A 9 -1.83 9.70 -2.18
CA ILE A 9 -1.68 9.12 -3.51
C ILE A 9 -1.27 7.66 -3.43
N ALA A 10 -1.70 6.86 -4.40
CA ALA A 10 -1.14 5.54 -4.65
C ALA A 10 -0.36 5.54 -5.97
N ILE A 11 0.65 4.68 -6.08
CA ILE A 11 1.39 4.49 -7.32
C ILE A 11 1.06 3.12 -7.90
N ILE A 12 0.43 3.13 -9.06
CA ILE A 12 0.08 1.95 -9.85
C ILE A 12 1.12 1.78 -10.95
N ALA A 13 1.75 0.62 -11.01
CA ALA A 13 2.72 0.31 -12.06
C ALA A 13 2.81 -1.19 -12.31
N HIS A 14 3.15 -1.57 -13.54
CA HIS A 14 3.63 -2.92 -13.80
C HIS A 14 5.00 -3.14 -13.18
N VAL A 15 5.37 -4.41 -12.99
CA VAL A 15 6.72 -4.79 -12.55
C VAL A 15 7.75 -4.18 -13.51
N ASP A 16 8.85 -3.69 -12.97
CA ASP A 16 9.96 -3.05 -13.71
C ASP A 16 9.63 -1.74 -14.44
N HIS A 17 8.42 -1.18 -14.37
CA HIS A 17 8.10 0.16 -14.92
C HIS A 17 8.78 1.31 -14.17
N GLY A 18 9.50 1.03 -13.07
CA GLY A 18 10.31 1.99 -12.34
C GLY A 18 9.64 2.63 -11.12
N LYS A 19 8.60 2.00 -10.56
CA LYS A 19 7.85 2.46 -9.39
C LYS A 19 8.77 2.79 -8.21
N THR A 20 9.57 1.83 -7.76
CA THR A 20 10.50 2.02 -6.63
C THR A 20 11.51 3.13 -6.89
N THR A 21 12.01 3.25 -8.13
CA THR A 21 12.94 4.32 -8.53
C THR A 21 12.27 5.69 -8.43
N LEU A 22 11.04 5.82 -8.94
CA LEU A 22 10.28 7.08 -8.87
C LEU A 22 10.03 7.50 -7.43
N VAL A 23 9.56 6.57 -6.57
CA VAL A 23 9.34 6.86 -5.15
C VAL A 23 10.62 7.32 -4.47
N ASN A 24 11.74 6.65 -4.72
CA ASN A 24 13.04 7.04 -4.15
C ASN A 24 13.43 8.47 -4.57
N GLU A 25 13.25 8.83 -5.84
CA GLU A 25 13.55 10.18 -6.31
C GLU A 25 12.56 11.22 -5.75
N MET A 26 11.29 10.90 -5.63
CA MET A 26 10.33 11.78 -4.96
C MET A 26 10.71 12.04 -3.50
N LEU A 27 11.16 11.02 -2.78
CA LEU A 27 11.63 11.16 -1.39
C LEU A 27 12.90 12.00 -1.28
N LYS A 28 13.83 11.89 -2.23
CA LYS A 28 15.05 12.69 -2.26
C LYS A 28 14.75 14.16 -2.51
N GLN A 29 13.97 14.45 -3.55
CA GLN A 29 13.66 15.82 -3.96
C GLN A 29 12.66 16.52 -3.05
N GLY A 30 11.80 15.77 -2.36
CA GLY A 30 10.92 16.27 -1.31
C GLY A 30 11.61 16.56 0.04
N GLY A 31 12.96 16.51 0.10
CA GLY A 31 13.72 16.89 1.29
C GLY A 31 13.66 15.91 2.46
N THR A 32 13.18 14.70 2.23
CA THR A 32 13.05 13.64 3.26
C THR A 32 14.40 13.10 3.71
N PHE A 33 15.40 13.12 2.84
CA PHE A 33 16.78 12.70 3.14
C PHE A 33 17.71 13.90 3.33
N ARG A 34 18.65 13.77 4.27
CA ARG A 34 19.73 14.77 4.40
C ARG A 34 20.71 14.62 3.24
N ASP A 35 21.28 15.73 2.77
CA ASP A 35 22.20 15.81 1.60
C ASP A 35 23.36 14.81 1.61
N ASN A 36 23.75 14.28 2.76
CA ASN A 36 24.84 13.31 2.93
C ASN A 36 24.39 11.88 3.27
N GLN A 37 23.09 11.58 3.20
CA GLN A 37 22.60 10.25 3.51
C GLN A 37 22.73 9.35 2.28
N VAL A 38 23.58 8.33 2.35
CA VAL A 38 23.62 7.27 1.30
C VAL A 38 22.31 6.51 1.35
N VAL A 39 21.46 6.75 0.37
CA VAL A 39 20.21 6.01 0.19
C VAL A 39 20.54 4.72 -0.54
N GLN A 40 20.28 3.58 0.08
CA GLN A 40 20.40 2.28 -0.61
C GLN A 40 19.37 2.23 -1.72
N ASP A 41 19.75 1.70 -2.88
CA ASP A 41 18.79 1.43 -3.95
C ASP A 41 17.67 0.49 -3.44
N ARG A 42 16.43 0.74 -3.85
CA ARG A 42 15.23 -0.02 -3.44
C ARG A 42 14.91 0.06 -1.95
N VAL A 43 14.93 1.25 -1.39
CA VAL A 43 14.63 1.48 0.04
C VAL A 43 13.23 0.99 0.42
N MET A 44 12.28 0.99 -0.50
CA MET A 44 10.92 0.48 -0.28
C MET A 44 10.86 -1.06 -0.25
N ASP A 45 11.69 -1.78 -0.98
CA ASP A 45 11.68 -3.24 -1.05
C ASP A 45 12.52 -3.84 0.10
N SER A 46 11.97 -3.79 1.32
CA SER A 46 12.70 -4.20 2.54
C SER A 46 12.57 -5.69 2.87
N GLY A 47 11.61 -6.41 2.28
CA GLY A 47 11.41 -7.83 2.47
C GLY A 47 12.44 -8.68 1.72
N ASP A 48 12.93 -9.77 2.33
CA ASP A 48 13.91 -10.65 1.67
C ASP A 48 13.35 -11.24 0.37
N LEU A 49 12.06 -11.63 0.36
CA LEU A 49 11.37 -12.14 -0.83
C LEU A 49 11.14 -11.05 -1.89
N GLU A 50 10.85 -9.82 -1.49
CA GLU A 50 10.69 -8.68 -2.40
C GLU A 50 12.00 -8.36 -3.09
N ARG A 51 13.13 -8.40 -2.34
CA ARG A 51 14.47 -8.20 -2.91
C ARG A 51 14.89 -9.30 -3.86
N GLU A 52 14.59 -10.56 -3.50
CA GLU A 52 14.89 -11.73 -4.33
C GLU A 52 14.09 -11.73 -5.63
N ARG A 53 12.78 -11.40 -5.54
CA ARG A 53 11.87 -11.43 -6.69
C ARG A 53 11.84 -10.12 -7.47
N GLY A 54 12.30 -9.02 -6.89
CA GLY A 54 12.26 -7.69 -7.49
C GLY A 54 10.86 -7.09 -7.61
N ILE A 55 9.89 -7.57 -6.82
CA ILE A 55 8.49 -7.13 -6.85
C ILE A 55 8.05 -6.65 -5.47
N THR A 56 7.14 -5.67 -5.42
CA THR A 56 6.43 -5.28 -4.21
C THR A 56 5.35 -6.31 -3.90
N ILE A 57 5.40 -6.92 -2.73
CA ILE A 57 4.41 -7.92 -2.26
C ILE A 57 3.40 -7.27 -1.33
N LEU A 58 3.87 -6.47 -0.37
CA LEU A 58 3.02 -5.78 0.61
C LEU A 58 3.00 -4.28 0.34
N ALA A 59 1.82 -3.68 0.47
CA ALA A 59 1.67 -2.24 0.38
C ALA A 59 2.48 -1.54 1.47
N LYS A 60 3.21 -0.49 1.08
CA LYS A 60 4.02 0.31 2.00
C LYS A 60 3.62 1.76 1.94
N ASN A 61 3.60 2.36 3.12
CA ASN A 61 3.29 3.77 3.25
C ASN A 61 4.57 4.56 3.48
N THR A 62 4.70 5.65 2.77
CA THR A 62 5.75 6.65 2.95
C THR A 62 5.18 8.04 2.77
N SER A 63 5.94 9.07 3.07
CA SER A 63 5.52 10.44 2.82
C SER A 63 6.69 11.31 2.40
N THR A 64 6.39 12.34 1.66
CA THR A 64 7.32 13.43 1.33
C THR A 64 6.64 14.76 1.55
N THR A 65 7.38 15.85 1.54
CA THR A 65 6.82 17.20 1.68
C THR A 65 7.25 18.05 0.50
N TYR A 66 6.29 18.70 -0.16
CA TYR A 66 6.58 19.61 -1.26
C TYR A 66 5.78 20.89 -1.09
N ASN A 67 6.43 22.05 -1.15
CA ASN A 67 5.82 23.37 -0.94
C ASN A 67 4.99 23.49 0.35
N GLY A 68 5.39 22.79 1.42
CA GLY A 68 4.68 22.80 2.70
C GLY A 68 3.49 21.82 2.76
N VAL A 69 3.15 21.15 1.65
CA VAL A 69 2.11 20.11 1.60
C VAL A 69 2.74 18.75 1.81
N LYS A 70 2.19 17.97 2.73
CA LYS A 70 2.57 16.57 2.95
C LYS A 70 1.90 15.69 1.90
N ILE A 71 2.68 14.87 1.21
CA ILE A 71 2.19 13.90 0.23
C ILE A 71 2.44 12.51 0.80
N ASN A 72 1.40 11.83 1.23
CA ASN A 72 1.46 10.42 1.57
C ASN A 72 1.45 9.60 0.29
N ILE A 73 2.39 8.68 0.17
CA ILE A 73 2.55 7.80 -0.98
C ILE A 73 2.34 6.37 -0.51
N VAL A 74 1.34 5.71 -1.06
CA VAL A 74 1.07 4.29 -0.80
C VAL A 74 1.56 3.50 -2.01
N ASP A 75 2.56 2.67 -1.78
CA ASP A 75 3.08 1.76 -2.79
C ASP A 75 2.17 0.55 -2.92
N THR A 76 1.62 0.31 -4.11
CA THR A 76 0.70 -0.79 -4.36
C THR A 76 1.43 -2.01 -4.93
N PRO A 77 1.05 -3.25 -4.54
CA PRO A 77 1.47 -4.43 -5.27
C PRO A 77 1.06 -4.35 -6.73
N GLY A 78 1.97 -4.69 -7.64
CA GLY A 78 1.71 -4.64 -9.08
C GLY A 78 1.09 -5.91 -9.65
N HIS A 79 0.95 -6.99 -8.86
CA HIS A 79 0.52 -8.29 -9.34
C HIS A 79 -0.97 -8.55 -9.06
N ALA A 80 -1.69 -9.11 -10.04
CA ALA A 80 -3.14 -9.39 -9.93
C ALA A 80 -3.50 -10.35 -8.77
N ASP A 81 -2.56 -11.20 -8.35
CA ASP A 81 -2.76 -12.11 -7.22
C ASP A 81 -3.01 -11.38 -5.89
N PHE A 82 -2.61 -10.11 -5.79
CA PHE A 82 -2.82 -9.25 -4.62
C PHE A 82 -4.00 -8.30 -4.75
N GLY A 83 -5.00 -8.65 -5.58
CA GLY A 83 -6.13 -7.77 -5.89
C GLY A 83 -6.90 -7.24 -4.69
N GLY A 84 -7.10 -8.06 -3.68
CA GLY A 84 -7.75 -7.62 -2.44
C GLY A 84 -6.93 -6.59 -1.65
N GLU A 85 -5.60 -6.63 -1.73
CA GLU A 85 -4.74 -5.63 -1.11
C GLU A 85 -4.79 -4.31 -1.87
N VAL A 86 -4.79 -4.38 -3.19
CA VAL A 86 -4.94 -3.20 -4.07
C VAL A 86 -6.21 -2.43 -3.76
N GLU A 87 -7.37 -3.10 -3.68
CA GLU A 87 -8.65 -2.44 -3.38
C GLU A 87 -8.64 -1.75 -2.01
N ARG A 88 -7.99 -2.34 -1.01
CA ARG A 88 -7.87 -1.75 0.33
C ARG A 88 -6.97 -0.53 0.33
N VAL A 89 -5.87 -0.58 -0.41
CA VAL A 89 -4.94 0.55 -0.56
C VAL A 89 -5.63 1.72 -1.25
N LEU A 90 -6.36 1.46 -2.33
CA LEU A 90 -7.05 2.50 -3.08
C LEU A 90 -8.10 3.25 -2.24
N LYS A 91 -8.67 2.63 -1.21
CA LYS A 91 -9.56 3.31 -0.25
C LYS A 91 -8.86 4.29 0.70
N MET A 92 -7.53 4.23 0.78
CA MET A 92 -6.76 5.16 1.62
C MET A 92 -6.32 6.43 0.88
N VAL A 93 -6.47 6.47 -0.44
CA VAL A 93 -5.92 7.54 -1.27
C VAL A 93 -7.01 8.36 -1.94
N ASP A 94 -6.65 9.53 -2.40
CA ASP A 94 -7.54 10.48 -3.06
C ASP A 94 -7.23 10.58 -4.57
N GLY A 95 -6.13 9.97 -5.02
CA GLY A 95 -5.76 9.85 -6.42
C GLY A 95 -4.63 8.86 -6.65
N VAL A 96 -4.36 8.56 -7.91
CA VAL A 96 -3.37 7.56 -8.32
C VAL A 96 -2.41 8.09 -9.38
N LEU A 97 -1.14 7.72 -9.27
CA LEU A 97 -0.16 7.88 -10.34
C LEU A 97 -0.10 6.57 -11.13
N LEU A 98 -0.54 6.60 -12.37
CA LEU A 98 -0.44 5.47 -13.29
C LEU A 98 0.91 5.54 -14.01
N LEU A 99 1.86 4.73 -13.56
CA LEU A 99 3.22 4.72 -14.10
C LEU A 99 3.34 3.68 -15.23
N VAL A 100 3.68 4.14 -16.42
CA VAL A 100 3.81 3.32 -17.63
C VAL A 100 5.20 3.50 -18.23
N ASP A 101 5.84 2.40 -18.65
CA ASP A 101 7.12 2.44 -19.37
C ASP A 101 6.91 2.97 -20.79
N ALA A 102 7.72 3.95 -21.20
CA ALA A 102 7.62 4.61 -22.50
C ALA A 102 7.89 3.68 -23.70
N ALA A 103 8.53 2.54 -23.51
CA ALA A 103 8.80 1.57 -24.56
C ALA A 103 7.81 0.40 -24.57
N GLU A 104 7.42 -0.07 -23.37
CA GLU A 104 6.57 -1.26 -23.22
C GLU A 104 5.07 -0.94 -23.33
N GLY A 105 4.67 0.26 -22.88
CA GLY A 105 3.27 0.65 -22.84
C GLY A 105 2.50 0.02 -21.67
N PRO A 106 1.15 0.11 -21.64
CA PRO A 106 0.32 -0.46 -20.59
C PRO A 106 0.30 -1.99 -20.68
N MET A 107 0.55 -2.64 -19.52
CA MET A 107 0.66 -4.09 -19.41
C MET A 107 -0.61 -4.68 -18.73
N PRO A 108 -0.90 -6.00 -18.88
CA PRO A 108 -2.13 -6.61 -18.37
C PRO A 108 -2.38 -6.41 -16.87
N GLN A 109 -1.32 -6.37 -16.07
CA GLN A 109 -1.43 -6.12 -14.62
C GLN A 109 -1.86 -4.69 -14.32
N THR A 110 -1.43 -3.72 -15.14
CA THR A 110 -1.85 -2.31 -15.05
C THR A 110 -3.36 -2.20 -15.25
N ARG A 111 -3.93 -2.97 -16.20
CA ARG A 111 -5.36 -3.00 -16.51
C ARG A 111 -6.21 -3.29 -15.25
N PHE A 112 -5.86 -4.34 -14.50
CA PHE A 112 -6.60 -4.75 -13.30
C PHE A 112 -6.63 -3.66 -12.23
N VAL A 113 -5.46 -3.07 -11.91
CA VAL A 113 -5.37 -2.05 -10.85
C VAL A 113 -6.03 -0.76 -11.28
N LEU A 114 -5.89 -0.36 -12.55
CA LEU A 114 -6.53 0.82 -13.13
C LEU A 114 -8.06 0.69 -13.11
N GLU A 115 -8.61 -0.48 -13.49
CA GLU A 115 -10.06 -0.76 -13.41
C GLU A 115 -10.59 -0.49 -12.00
N LYS A 116 -9.87 -0.94 -10.96
CA LYS A 116 -10.27 -0.72 -9.57
C LYS A 116 -10.17 0.74 -9.13
N ALA A 117 -9.19 1.47 -9.65
CA ALA A 117 -9.04 2.90 -9.38
C ALA A 117 -10.18 3.72 -10.04
N LEU A 118 -10.48 3.43 -11.30
CA LEU A 118 -11.58 4.08 -12.05
C LEU A 118 -12.95 3.78 -11.41
N ALA A 119 -13.18 2.54 -10.98
CA ALA A 119 -14.41 2.13 -10.31
C ALA A 119 -14.64 2.82 -8.94
N GLN A 120 -13.58 3.35 -8.31
CA GLN A 120 -13.63 4.14 -7.08
C GLN A 120 -13.63 5.65 -7.34
N ASP A 121 -13.74 6.05 -8.59
CA ASP A 121 -13.74 7.46 -9.03
C ASP A 121 -12.50 8.25 -8.58
N LEU A 122 -11.35 7.57 -8.53
CA LEU A 122 -10.09 8.21 -8.16
C LEU A 122 -9.52 9.02 -9.32
N THR A 123 -9.00 10.20 -9.01
CA THR A 123 -8.25 11.01 -9.98
C THR A 123 -6.99 10.27 -10.44
N VAL A 124 -6.82 10.13 -11.74
CA VAL A 124 -5.66 9.47 -12.37
C VAL A 124 -4.72 10.52 -12.93
N ILE A 125 -3.43 10.40 -12.62
CA ILE A 125 -2.33 11.13 -13.30
C ILE A 125 -1.52 10.10 -14.07
N ILE A 126 -1.42 10.28 -15.38
CA ILE A 126 -0.64 9.40 -16.25
C ILE A 126 0.82 9.83 -16.21
N VAL A 127 1.72 8.92 -15.83
CA VAL A 127 3.16 9.16 -15.77
C VAL A 127 3.88 8.22 -16.74
N ILE A 128 4.33 8.76 -17.88
CA ILE A 128 5.12 8.03 -18.86
C ILE A 128 6.58 8.06 -18.43
N ASN A 129 7.08 6.92 -17.94
CA ASN A 129 8.43 6.81 -17.38
C ASN A 129 9.44 6.20 -18.36
N LYS A 130 10.70 6.36 -18.05
CA LYS A 130 11.84 5.89 -18.85
C LYS A 130 11.91 6.54 -20.25
N VAL A 131 11.54 7.79 -20.33
CA VAL A 131 11.61 8.59 -21.56
C VAL A 131 13.03 8.74 -22.13
N ASP A 132 14.05 8.47 -21.29
CA ASP A 132 15.47 8.43 -21.66
C ASP A 132 15.87 7.18 -22.47
N ARG A 133 14.98 6.20 -22.62
CA ARG A 133 15.25 5.02 -23.46
C ARG A 133 15.27 5.39 -24.95
N PRO A 134 16.20 4.79 -25.75
CA PRO A 134 16.25 5.05 -27.18
C PRO A 134 15.09 4.44 -27.97
N ASP A 135 14.38 3.49 -27.39
CA ASP A 135 13.22 2.77 -27.95
C ASP A 135 11.89 3.30 -27.40
N ALA A 136 11.88 4.47 -26.74
CA ALA A 136 10.67 5.10 -26.22
C ALA A 136 9.70 5.53 -27.33
N ARG A 137 8.40 5.18 -27.17
CA ARG A 137 7.28 5.46 -28.09
C ARG A 137 6.30 6.42 -27.44
N LEU A 138 6.75 7.66 -27.17
CA LEU A 138 6.08 8.57 -26.23
C LEU A 138 4.62 8.86 -26.58
N ASP A 139 4.34 9.24 -27.82
CA ASP A 139 2.97 9.59 -28.26
C ASP A 139 2.09 8.35 -28.35
N GLU A 140 2.61 7.25 -28.92
CA GLU A 140 1.89 5.97 -29.05
C GLU A 140 1.48 5.40 -27.69
N VAL A 141 2.37 5.47 -26.71
CA VAL A 141 2.07 4.93 -25.36
C VAL A 141 1.00 5.76 -24.64
N VAL A 142 0.95 7.07 -24.85
CA VAL A 142 -0.14 7.91 -24.32
C VAL A 142 -1.47 7.47 -24.92
N ASP A 143 -1.53 7.28 -26.25
CA ASP A 143 -2.74 6.82 -26.94
C ASP A 143 -3.17 5.43 -26.44
N GLU A 144 -2.22 4.48 -26.30
CA GLU A 144 -2.47 3.14 -25.74
C GLU A 144 -3.05 3.18 -24.31
N VAL A 145 -2.60 4.12 -23.47
CA VAL A 145 -3.12 4.29 -22.11
C VAL A 145 -4.54 4.87 -22.14
N LEU A 146 -4.81 5.86 -22.98
CA LEU A 146 -6.14 6.44 -23.14
C LEU A 146 -7.14 5.43 -23.72
N GLU A 147 -6.73 4.63 -24.72
CA GLU A 147 -7.53 3.51 -25.24
C GLU A 147 -7.84 2.49 -24.14
N LEU A 148 -6.86 2.14 -23.30
CA LEU A 148 -7.07 1.26 -22.17
C LEU A 148 -8.09 1.84 -21.17
N MET A 149 -8.02 3.13 -20.86
CA MET A 149 -8.98 3.80 -19.97
C MET A 149 -10.39 3.80 -20.56
N LEU A 150 -10.53 4.04 -21.86
CA LEU A 150 -11.80 3.92 -22.59
C LEU A 150 -12.38 2.51 -22.51
N ASP A 151 -11.58 1.50 -22.77
CA ASP A 151 -11.96 0.08 -22.68
C ASP A 151 -12.43 -0.31 -21.27
N LEU A 152 -11.91 0.33 -20.24
CA LEU A 152 -12.29 0.12 -18.85
C LEU A 152 -13.51 0.95 -18.42
N GLY A 153 -14.07 1.75 -19.33
CA GLY A 153 -15.26 2.55 -19.08
C GLY A 153 -15.00 3.82 -18.28
N ALA A 154 -13.81 4.41 -18.44
CA ALA A 154 -13.51 5.71 -17.84
C ALA A 154 -14.48 6.79 -18.29
N SER A 155 -14.85 7.69 -17.39
CA SER A 155 -15.67 8.88 -17.69
C SER A 155 -14.88 9.91 -18.51
N ASP A 156 -15.59 10.86 -19.14
CA ASP A 156 -14.95 11.94 -19.89
C ASP A 156 -13.99 12.75 -19.00
N GLU A 157 -14.35 12.95 -17.73
CA GLU A 157 -13.49 13.64 -16.75
C GLU A 157 -12.22 12.82 -16.41
N GLN A 158 -12.34 11.50 -16.34
CA GLN A 158 -11.19 10.61 -16.11
C GLN A 158 -10.29 10.51 -17.34
N LEU A 159 -10.82 10.65 -18.55
CA LEU A 159 -10.05 10.66 -19.79
C LEU A 159 -9.28 11.96 -20.00
N ASP A 160 -9.68 13.07 -19.37
CA ASP A 160 -8.92 14.34 -19.34
C ASP A 160 -7.78 14.31 -18.31
N ALA A 161 -7.26 13.11 -18.04
CA ALA A 161 -6.18 12.90 -17.08
C ALA A 161 -4.89 13.61 -17.52
N PRO A 162 -4.22 14.36 -16.62
CA PRO A 162 -2.95 15.01 -16.95
C PRO A 162 -1.86 13.98 -17.24
N VAL A 163 -1.04 14.27 -18.26
CA VAL A 163 0.09 13.42 -18.67
C VAL A 163 1.40 14.10 -18.28
N VAL A 164 2.26 13.37 -17.57
CA VAL A 164 3.60 13.79 -17.18
C VAL A 164 4.62 12.81 -17.73
N PHE A 165 5.61 13.30 -18.45
CA PHE A 165 6.74 12.51 -18.95
C PHE A 165 7.85 12.52 -17.92
N CYS A 166 8.44 11.36 -17.63
CA CYS A 166 9.39 11.22 -16.51
C CYS A 166 10.56 10.31 -16.88
N SER A 167 11.76 10.66 -16.40
CA SER A 167 12.87 9.74 -16.22
C SER A 167 13.16 9.62 -14.74
N ALA A 168 12.54 8.63 -14.08
CA ALA A 168 12.76 8.38 -12.67
C ALA A 168 14.24 8.15 -12.32
N ARG A 169 15.01 7.55 -13.26
CA ARG A 169 16.46 7.32 -13.09
C ARG A 169 17.25 8.62 -13.06
N GLN A 170 16.86 9.62 -13.85
CA GLN A 170 17.51 10.92 -13.91
C GLN A 170 16.91 11.91 -12.91
N GLY A 171 15.78 11.55 -12.26
CA GLY A 171 15.05 12.43 -11.34
C GLY A 171 14.43 13.64 -12.04
N ALA A 172 14.00 13.49 -13.30
CA ALA A 172 13.51 14.56 -14.15
C ALA A 172 12.09 14.29 -14.63
N ALA A 173 11.26 15.33 -14.69
CA ALA A 173 9.91 15.29 -15.24
C ALA A 173 9.63 16.50 -16.14
N SER A 174 8.64 16.36 -17.05
CA SER A 174 8.21 17.41 -17.98
C SER A 174 6.79 17.21 -18.43
N PHE A 175 6.13 18.28 -18.85
CA PHE A 175 4.85 18.24 -19.56
C PHE A 175 5.04 18.01 -21.09
N SER A 176 6.27 18.10 -21.59
CA SER A 176 6.58 17.93 -23.00
C SER A 176 7.43 16.66 -23.19
N PRO A 177 7.12 15.81 -24.20
CA PRO A 177 7.86 14.59 -24.45
C PRO A 177 9.32 14.82 -24.91
N HIS A 178 9.68 16.04 -25.30
CA HIS A 178 10.98 16.36 -25.91
C HIS A 178 11.82 17.39 -25.12
N GLN A 179 11.29 17.91 -24.01
CA GLN A 179 11.99 18.91 -23.19
C GLN A 179 11.95 18.48 -21.74
N PHE A 180 13.06 17.94 -21.25
CA PHE A 180 13.16 17.49 -19.87
C PHE A 180 13.85 18.53 -18.98
N GLY A 181 13.29 18.76 -17.80
CA GLY A 181 13.92 19.49 -16.73
C GLY A 181 14.98 18.66 -16.01
N ASN A 182 15.43 19.14 -14.86
CA ASN A 182 16.40 18.47 -14.01
C ASN A 182 15.81 18.03 -12.67
N ASP A 183 14.48 18.12 -12.52
CA ASP A 183 13.77 17.82 -11.27
C ASP A 183 12.38 17.21 -11.54
N LEU A 184 11.75 16.71 -10.48
CA LEU A 184 10.38 16.18 -10.49
C LEU A 184 9.32 17.25 -10.20
N LYS A 185 9.68 18.53 -10.22
CA LYS A 185 8.75 19.62 -9.93
C LYS A 185 7.46 19.55 -10.77
N PRO A 186 7.49 19.31 -12.10
CA PRO A 186 6.25 19.16 -12.88
C PRO A 186 5.32 18.08 -12.33
N LEU A 187 5.86 16.95 -11.88
CA LEU A 187 5.07 15.87 -11.28
C LEU A 187 4.46 16.29 -9.94
N PHE A 188 5.23 16.94 -9.07
CA PHE A 188 4.71 17.43 -7.79
C PHE A 188 3.64 18.51 -7.97
N ASP A 189 3.86 19.46 -8.89
CA ASP A 189 2.88 20.52 -9.19
C ASP A 189 1.58 19.90 -9.70
N THR A 190 1.64 18.91 -10.61
CA THR A 190 0.45 18.18 -11.10
C THR A 190 -0.27 17.44 -9.96
N ILE A 191 0.44 16.81 -9.03
CA ILE A 191 -0.18 16.15 -7.87
C ILE A 191 -0.96 17.18 -7.02
N LEU A 192 -0.38 18.36 -6.76
CA LEU A 192 -1.04 19.37 -5.94
C LEU A 192 -2.24 20.03 -6.66
N GLU A 193 -2.18 20.16 -7.98
CA GLU A 193 -3.22 20.79 -8.79
C GLU A 193 -4.43 19.87 -9.03
N HIS A 194 -4.18 18.60 -9.35
CA HIS A 194 -5.24 17.70 -9.81
C HIS A 194 -5.78 16.76 -8.73
N ILE A 195 -4.98 16.39 -7.72
CA ILE A 195 -5.47 15.52 -6.65
C ILE A 195 -6.09 16.36 -5.55
N ALA A 196 -7.37 16.13 -5.29
CA ALA A 196 -8.11 16.85 -4.27
C ALA A 196 -7.54 16.61 -2.87
N PRO A 197 -7.50 17.65 -2.01
CA PRO A 197 -7.16 17.47 -0.60
C PRO A 197 -8.26 16.67 0.10
N PRO A 198 -7.91 15.82 1.09
CA PRO A 198 -8.91 15.06 1.83
C PRO A 198 -9.83 15.99 2.63
N GLU A 199 -11.11 15.63 2.65
CA GLU A 199 -12.16 16.39 3.33
C GLU A 199 -12.81 15.58 4.44
N GLY A 200 -13.30 16.26 5.48
CA GLY A 200 -14.08 15.64 6.53
C GLY A 200 -14.27 16.55 7.74
N ASP A 201 -14.95 16.03 8.75
CA ASP A 201 -15.21 16.74 10.01
C ASP A 201 -14.32 16.22 11.14
N GLU A 202 -13.39 17.04 11.58
CA GLU A 202 -12.47 16.73 12.70
C GLU A 202 -13.16 16.62 14.06
N ASN A 203 -14.35 17.26 14.19
CA ASN A 203 -15.13 17.25 15.42
C ASN A 203 -16.18 16.12 15.45
N ALA A 204 -16.35 15.40 14.34
CA ALA A 204 -17.21 14.23 14.31
C ALA A 204 -16.64 13.09 15.19
N PRO A 205 -17.47 12.11 15.57
CA PRO A 205 -16.97 10.89 16.19
C PRO A 205 -15.92 10.19 15.32
N LEU A 206 -14.89 9.64 15.97
CA LEU A 206 -13.81 8.95 15.27
C LEU A 206 -14.34 7.82 14.39
N GLY A 207 -13.93 7.81 13.15
CA GLY A 207 -14.10 6.74 12.18
C GLY A 207 -12.81 6.49 11.41
N MET A 208 -12.25 5.28 11.50
CA MET A 208 -11.03 4.89 10.81
C MET A 208 -11.13 3.42 10.36
N LEU A 209 -10.96 3.15 9.08
CA LEU A 209 -10.90 1.79 8.54
C LEU A 209 -9.47 1.28 8.56
N VAL A 210 -9.27 0.07 9.09
CA VAL A 210 -7.97 -0.62 9.06
C VAL A 210 -7.79 -1.28 7.70
N SER A 211 -6.89 -0.75 6.90
CA SER A 211 -6.60 -1.21 5.53
C SER A 211 -5.43 -2.18 5.45
N SER A 212 -4.46 -2.07 6.37
CA SER A 212 -3.37 -3.03 6.48
C SER A 212 -2.97 -3.28 7.93
N VAL A 213 -2.32 -4.40 8.18
CA VAL A 213 -1.81 -4.80 9.50
C VAL A 213 -0.35 -5.18 9.37
N ASP A 214 0.47 -4.65 10.27
CA ASP A 214 1.88 -4.99 10.43
C ASP A 214 2.11 -5.60 11.83
N TYR A 215 3.27 -6.15 12.07
CA TYR A 215 3.63 -6.72 13.36
C TYR A 215 5.04 -6.33 13.79
N SER A 216 5.16 -5.91 15.02
CA SER A 216 6.44 -5.65 15.68
C SER A 216 6.56 -6.48 16.96
N SER A 217 7.72 -7.09 17.19
CA SER A 217 8.00 -7.83 18.41
C SER A 217 7.95 -6.97 19.69
N PHE A 218 8.01 -5.64 19.55
CA PHE A 218 8.02 -4.70 20.68
C PHE A 218 6.63 -4.18 21.04
N VAL A 219 5.79 -3.89 20.05
CA VAL A 219 4.49 -3.25 20.25
C VAL A 219 3.31 -4.14 19.84
N GLY A 220 3.58 -5.35 19.35
CA GLY A 220 2.57 -6.27 18.88
C GLY A 220 2.02 -5.91 17.49
N ARG A 221 0.72 -6.15 17.27
CA ARG A 221 0.05 -5.79 16.03
C ARG A 221 -0.07 -4.28 15.87
N ILE A 222 0.15 -3.82 14.65
CA ILE A 222 0.07 -2.42 14.26
C ILE A 222 -0.99 -2.33 13.14
N GLY A 223 -2.10 -1.66 13.42
CA GLY A 223 -3.10 -1.35 12.42
C GLY A 223 -2.70 -0.09 11.64
N VAL A 224 -2.95 -0.07 10.34
CA VAL A 224 -2.70 1.09 9.46
C VAL A 224 -3.99 1.41 8.70
N GLY A 225 -4.32 2.69 8.61
CA GLY A 225 -5.49 3.15 7.87
C GLY A 225 -5.57 4.66 7.77
N LYS A 226 -6.56 5.12 6.97
CA LYS A 226 -6.91 6.54 6.83
C LYS A 226 -8.03 6.90 7.80
N ILE A 227 -7.90 8.02 8.46
CA ILE A 227 -8.96 8.59 9.31
C ILE A 227 -9.98 9.24 8.40
N THR A 228 -11.22 8.76 8.43
CA THR A 228 -12.32 9.27 7.60
C THR A 228 -13.14 10.35 8.31
N ALA A 229 -13.16 10.32 9.65
CA ALA A 229 -13.85 11.30 10.46
C ALA A 229 -13.22 11.40 11.85
N GLY A 230 -13.31 12.57 12.44
CA GLY A 230 -12.86 12.80 13.82
C GLY A 230 -11.36 12.89 13.98
N THR A 231 -10.94 12.70 15.23
CA THR A 231 -9.53 12.79 15.66
C THR A 231 -9.18 11.59 16.53
N ILE A 232 -8.07 10.92 16.23
CA ILE A 232 -7.48 9.87 17.05
C ILE A 232 -6.35 10.45 17.92
N LYS A 233 -6.24 9.98 19.17
CA LYS A 233 -5.19 10.42 20.09
C LYS A 233 -4.50 9.24 20.74
N GLN A 234 -3.23 9.43 21.10
CA GLN A 234 -2.53 8.46 21.94
C GLN A 234 -3.27 8.31 23.28
N ASN A 235 -3.31 7.11 23.81
CA ASN A 235 -4.03 6.74 25.03
C ASN A 235 -5.56 6.85 24.96
N MET A 236 -6.16 7.14 23.81
CA MET A 236 -7.60 7.19 23.61
C MET A 236 -8.23 5.79 23.76
N GLN A 237 -9.38 5.72 24.42
CA GLN A 237 -10.23 4.53 24.40
C GLN A 237 -11.04 4.52 23.10
N VAL A 238 -11.09 3.36 22.47
CA VAL A 238 -11.80 3.18 21.19
C VAL A 238 -12.60 1.88 21.22
N THR A 239 -13.56 1.78 20.31
CA THR A 239 -14.27 0.53 20.05
C THR A 239 -13.88 0.03 18.65
N VAL A 240 -13.54 -1.23 18.58
CA VAL A 240 -13.32 -1.96 17.33
C VAL A 240 -14.63 -2.60 16.92
N CYS A 241 -15.09 -2.37 15.71
CA CYS A 241 -16.25 -3.01 15.13
C CYS A 241 -15.95 -3.50 13.72
N ASP A 242 -16.83 -4.33 13.17
CA ASP A 242 -16.68 -4.90 11.83
C ASP A 242 -17.98 -4.72 11.05
N TYR A 243 -17.87 -4.32 9.78
CA TYR A 243 -19.04 -4.09 8.92
C TYR A 243 -19.82 -5.38 8.60
N HIS A 244 -19.09 -6.49 8.38
CA HIS A 244 -19.68 -7.77 8.04
C HIS A 244 -20.08 -8.61 9.26
N ASN A 245 -19.61 -8.24 10.44
CA ASN A 245 -19.96 -8.87 11.71
C ASN A 245 -20.38 -7.81 12.76
N PRO A 246 -21.65 -7.36 12.73
CA PRO A 246 -22.14 -6.31 13.62
C PRO A 246 -22.06 -6.64 15.11
N ASP A 247 -21.97 -7.92 15.46
CA ASP A 247 -21.84 -8.38 16.84
C ASP A 247 -20.43 -8.23 17.39
N LEU A 248 -19.43 -8.08 16.52
CA LEU A 248 -18.05 -7.83 16.91
C LEU A 248 -17.89 -6.39 17.42
N LYS A 249 -17.84 -6.25 18.74
CA LYS A 249 -17.57 -4.99 19.41
C LYS A 249 -16.57 -5.24 20.52
N THR A 250 -15.34 -4.80 20.32
CA THR A 250 -14.26 -4.97 21.29
C THR A 250 -13.73 -3.62 21.69
N SER A 251 -13.65 -3.38 23.01
CA SER A 251 -13.02 -2.16 23.53
C SER A 251 -11.50 -2.29 23.43
N GLY A 252 -10.84 -1.22 23.04
CA GLY A 252 -9.38 -1.15 22.94
C GLY A 252 -8.84 0.20 23.39
N LYS A 253 -7.54 0.28 23.57
CA LYS A 253 -6.83 1.51 23.86
C LYS A 253 -5.68 1.71 22.89
N ILE A 254 -5.56 2.89 22.33
CA ILE A 254 -4.44 3.27 21.45
C ILE A 254 -3.22 3.53 22.32
N THR A 255 -2.27 2.60 22.36
CA THR A 255 -1.05 2.75 23.19
C THR A 255 0.01 3.59 22.52
N ALA A 256 0.15 3.47 21.20
CA ALA A 256 1.03 4.31 20.42
C ALA A 256 0.38 4.67 19.09
N LEU A 257 0.66 5.88 18.63
CA LEU A 257 0.16 6.44 17.37
C LEU A 257 1.36 6.98 16.57
N TYR A 258 1.39 6.70 15.29
CA TYR A 258 2.48 7.08 14.40
C TYR A 258 1.94 7.67 13.10
N GLN A 259 2.64 8.65 12.58
CA GLN A 259 2.54 9.10 11.19
C GLN A 259 3.80 8.71 10.42
N TYR A 260 3.68 8.64 9.10
CA TYR A 260 4.83 8.41 8.23
C TYR A 260 5.55 9.74 7.99
N ASP A 261 6.86 9.71 8.16
CA ASP A 261 7.78 10.80 7.83
C ASP A 261 8.93 10.19 7.02
N GLY A 262 8.85 10.35 5.71
CA GLY A 262 9.60 9.51 4.80
C GLY A 262 9.26 8.04 5.00
N LEU A 263 10.28 7.22 5.20
CA LEU A 263 10.15 5.78 5.45
C LEU A 263 9.99 5.44 6.93
N LYS A 264 10.08 6.41 7.81
CA LYS A 264 10.02 6.19 9.26
C LYS A 264 8.62 6.40 9.79
N LYS A 265 8.25 5.59 10.79
CA LYS A 265 7.06 5.80 11.61
C LYS A 265 7.46 6.74 12.76
N SER A 266 7.02 7.99 12.71
CA SER A 266 7.28 9.00 13.74
C SER A 266 6.12 9.04 14.74
N PRO A 267 6.36 8.96 16.05
CA PRO A 267 5.30 9.01 17.05
C PRO A 267 4.64 10.40 17.04
N VAL A 268 3.32 10.40 17.21
CA VAL A 268 2.52 11.62 17.29
C VAL A 268 1.50 11.48 18.42
N ASP A 269 1.12 12.61 19.03
CA ASP A 269 0.13 12.62 20.10
C ASP A 269 -1.30 12.53 19.58
N SER A 270 -1.55 13.06 18.39
CA SER A 270 -2.86 13.07 17.74
C SER A 270 -2.74 13.13 16.21
N ALA A 271 -3.78 12.65 15.55
CA ALA A 271 -3.97 12.77 14.10
C ALA A 271 -5.46 12.93 13.80
N THR A 272 -5.79 13.55 12.68
CA THR A 272 -7.17 13.92 12.35
C THR A 272 -7.55 13.44 10.94
N VAL A 273 -8.77 13.71 10.54
CA VAL A 273 -9.36 13.35 9.25
C VAL A 273 -8.38 13.59 8.08
N GLY A 274 -8.29 12.62 7.20
CA GLY A 274 -7.38 12.61 6.04
C GLY A 274 -6.02 11.97 6.32
N ASP A 275 -5.53 11.98 7.57
CA ASP A 275 -4.23 11.39 7.90
C ASP A 275 -4.22 9.86 7.72
N ILE A 276 -3.15 9.34 7.14
CA ILE A 276 -2.83 7.91 7.16
C ILE A 276 -1.93 7.66 8.36
N VAL A 277 -2.41 6.84 9.30
CA VAL A 277 -1.71 6.58 10.56
C VAL A 277 -1.50 5.10 10.81
N ALA A 278 -0.47 4.81 11.58
CA ALA A 278 -0.24 3.49 12.16
C ALA A 278 -0.47 3.58 13.68
N PHE A 279 -1.12 2.58 14.28
CA PHE A 279 -1.40 2.56 15.71
C PHE A 279 -1.20 1.16 16.30
N SER A 280 -0.95 1.10 17.59
CA SER A 280 -0.85 -0.14 18.35
C SER A 280 -1.67 -0.09 19.63
N GLY A 281 -1.80 -1.26 20.29
CA GLY A 281 -2.53 -1.40 21.57
C GLY A 281 -3.77 -2.28 21.48
N ILE A 282 -4.10 -2.81 20.29
CA ILE A 282 -5.25 -3.69 20.05
C ILE A 282 -4.73 -4.99 19.44
N GLU A 283 -4.62 -6.04 20.26
CA GLU A 283 -4.04 -7.32 19.82
C GLU A 283 -4.90 -8.07 18.78
N SER A 284 -6.22 -7.92 18.88
CA SER A 284 -7.19 -8.59 18.02
C SER A 284 -7.48 -7.85 16.71
N ILE A 285 -6.74 -6.75 16.42
CA ILE A 285 -6.99 -5.95 15.22
C ILE A 285 -6.74 -6.75 13.94
N THR A 286 -7.67 -6.64 13.01
CA THR A 286 -7.59 -7.24 11.68
C THR A 286 -7.92 -6.23 10.59
N ILE A 287 -7.58 -6.54 9.35
CA ILE A 287 -7.97 -5.74 8.18
C ILE A 287 -9.50 -5.74 8.07
N GLY A 288 -10.07 -4.57 7.73
CA GLY A 288 -11.52 -4.37 7.63
C GLY A 288 -12.19 -3.97 8.93
N ASN A 289 -11.50 -4.07 10.07
CA ASN A 289 -12.03 -3.53 11.30
C ASN A 289 -12.12 -2.00 11.22
N THR A 290 -13.17 -1.45 11.80
CA THR A 290 -13.33 -0.01 11.98
C THR A 290 -13.00 0.36 13.41
N ILE A 291 -12.17 1.37 13.58
CA ILE A 291 -11.88 2.00 14.86
C ILE A 291 -12.84 3.17 15.05
N CYS A 292 -13.69 3.11 16.08
CA CYS A 292 -14.74 4.07 16.34
C CYS A 292 -14.59 4.71 17.72
N ASP A 293 -15.21 5.88 17.88
CA ASP A 293 -15.53 6.43 19.18
C ASP A 293 -16.49 5.48 19.93
N PRO A 294 -16.25 5.15 21.22
CA PRO A 294 -17.15 4.31 22.00
C PRO A 294 -18.59 4.83 22.09
N ALA A 295 -18.78 6.15 21.95
CA ALA A 295 -20.10 6.79 21.98
C ALA A 295 -20.85 6.71 20.64
N ALA A 296 -20.15 6.44 19.53
CA ALA A 296 -20.73 6.40 18.20
C ALA A 296 -20.07 5.30 17.34
N ILE A 297 -20.62 4.11 17.41
CA ILE A 297 -20.09 2.93 16.71
C ILE A 297 -20.72 2.87 15.32
N ILE A 298 -19.97 3.29 14.31
CA ILE A 298 -20.40 3.33 12.89
C ILE A 298 -19.40 2.52 12.07
N PRO A 299 -19.73 1.25 11.70
CA PRO A 299 -18.85 0.45 10.87
C PRO A 299 -18.70 1.05 9.47
N ILE A 300 -17.47 1.13 8.98
CA ILE A 300 -17.16 1.61 7.62
C ILE A 300 -17.22 0.42 6.67
N PRO A 301 -17.96 0.53 5.53
CA PRO A 301 -18.04 -0.54 4.55
C PRO A 301 -16.67 -0.88 3.95
N PHE A 302 -16.36 -2.16 3.85
CA PHE A 302 -15.17 -2.64 3.18
C PHE A 302 -15.44 -3.90 2.35
N VAL A 303 -14.56 -4.19 1.40
CA VAL A 303 -14.65 -5.42 0.61
C VAL A 303 -14.11 -6.57 1.45
N LYS A 304 -14.94 -7.61 1.63
CA LYS A 304 -14.54 -8.80 2.40
C LYS A 304 -13.35 -9.48 1.73
N ILE A 305 -12.38 -9.87 2.53
CA ILE A 305 -11.23 -10.64 2.06
C ILE A 305 -11.75 -11.99 1.58
N SER A 306 -11.40 -12.36 0.34
CA SER A 306 -11.76 -13.66 -0.22
C SER A 306 -11.12 -14.77 0.60
N GLU A 307 -11.87 -15.85 0.82
CA GLU A 307 -11.33 -17.04 1.48
C GLU A 307 -10.27 -17.69 0.58
N PRO A 308 -9.25 -18.34 1.17
CA PRO A 308 -8.22 -19.02 0.39
C PRO A 308 -8.82 -20.10 -0.50
N THR A 309 -8.43 -20.13 -1.76
CA THR A 309 -8.90 -21.10 -2.76
C THR A 309 -7.97 -22.30 -2.92
N ILE A 310 -6.75 -22.21 -2.36
CA ILE A 310 -5.70 -23.24 -2.46
C ILE A 310 -5.30 -23.66 -1.06
N GLU A 311 -5.20 -24.96 -0.84
CA GLU A 311 -4.67 -25.56 0.38
C GLU A 311 -3.36 -26.27 0.08
N MET A 312 -2.34 -26.07 0.92
CA MET A 312 -1.04 -26.70 0.81
C MET A 312 -0.62 -27.30 2.16
N THR A 313 -0.01 -28.45 2.12
CA THR A 313 0.54 -29.11 3.33
C THR A 313 2.05 -28.89 3.38
N PHE A 314 2.55 -28.35 4.49
CA PHE A 314 3.96 -28.23 4.79
C PHE A 314 4.36 -29.28 5.80
N SER A 315 5.29 -30.14 5.43
CA SER A 315 5.82 -31.19 6.29
C SER A 315 7.35 -31.11 6.39
N VAL A 316 7.91 -31.83 7.35
CA VAL A 316 9.35 -31.98 7.46
C VAL A 316 9.86 -32.79 6.25
N ASN A 317 11.01 -32.39 5.73
CA ASN A 317 11.69 -33.19 4.72
C ASN A 317 12.22 -34.49 5.36
N ASP A 318 11.64 -35.60 4.98
CA ASP A 318 11.99 -36.97 5.41
C ASP A 318 12.85 -37.73 4.38
N SER A 319 13.33 -37.04 3.34
CA SER A 319 14.20 -37.63 2.32
C SER A 319 15.58 -37.97 2.87
N PRO A 320 16.34 -38.87 2.21
CA PRO A 320 17.73 -39.24 2.62
C PRO A 320 18.71 -38.04 2.66
N PHE A 321 18.32 -36.93 2.07
CA PHE A 321 19.10 -35.69 2.04
C PHE A 321 18.64 -34.66 3.09
N ALA A 322 17.67 -35.01 3.94
CA ALA A 322 17.17 -34.12 4.98
C ALA A 322 18.31 -33.67 5.90
N GLY A 323 18.34 -32.38 6.19
CA GLY A 323 19.35 -31.76 7.07
C GLY A 323 20.72 -31.50 6.44
N LYS A 324 20.95 -31.86 5.18
CA LYS A 324 22.18 -31.49 4.46
C LYS A 324 22.16 -30.04 3.97
N GLU A 325 20.98 -29.52 3.66
CA GLU A 325 20.75 -28.14 3.26
C GLU A 325 19.65 -27.51 4.12
N GLY A 326 19.87 -26.25 4.51
CA GLY A 326 18.92 -25.51 5.36
C GLY A 326 19.10 -25.76 6.87
N LYS A 327 18.79 -24.71 7.65
CA LYS A 327 18.93 -24.70 9.11
C LYS A 327 17.60 -24.92 9.86
N PHE A 328 16.47 -24.77 9.18
CA PHE A 328 15.12 -24.73 9.77
C PHE A 328 14.28 -25.89 9.23
N VAL A 329 14.55 -27.08 9.69
CA VAL A 329 14.02 -28.34 9.12
C VAL A 329 13.08 -29.11 10.04
N THR A 330 12.77 -28.59 11.23
CA THR A 330 11.88 -29.28 12.19
C THR A 330 10.43 -28.82 12.03
N SER A 331 9.46 -29.70 12.35
CA SER A 331 8.03 -29.37 12.33
C SER A 331 7.70 -28.15 13.20
N ARG A 332 8.33 -28.01 14.36
CA ARG A 332 8.18 -26.85 15.24
C ARG A 332 8.62 -25.55 14.56
N GLN A 333 9.74 -25.56 13.85
CA GLN A 333 10.26 -24.38 13.16
C GLN A 333 9.35 -23.98 11.99
N ILE A 334 8.83 -24.96 11.22
CA ILE A 334 7.86 -24.73 10.15
C ILE A 334 6.59 -24.12 10.73
N ARG A 335 6.05 -24.72 11.80
CA ARG A 335 4.89 -24.22 12.51
C ARG A 335 5.09 -22.78 12.98
N ASP A 336 6.16 -22.51 13.73
CA ASP A 336 6.48 -21.18 14.26
C ASP A 336 6.61 -20.14 13.14
N ARG A 337 7.14 -20.54 11.97
CA ARG A 337 7.25 -19.68 10.80
C ARG A 337 5.87 -19.36 10.21
N LEU A 338 5.02 -20.36 9.98
CA LEU A 338 3.68 -20.19 9.43
C LEU A 338 2.79 -19.35 10.36
N TYR A 339 2.81 -19.65 11.67
CA TYR A 339 2.05 -18.86 12.65
C TYR A 339 2.54 -17.41 12.74
N ARG A 340 3.81 -17.16 12.48
CA ARG A 340 4.34 -15.78 12.41
C ARG A 340 3.82 -15.04 11.19
N GLU A 341 3.62 -15.71 10.06
CA GLU A 341 3.01 -15.10 8.86
C GLU A 341 1.55 -14.72 9.10
N LEU A 342 0.77 -15.50 9.86
CA LEU A 342 -0.60 -15.13 10.25
C LEU A 342 -0.70 -13.79 10.97
N LEU A 343 0.38 -13.30 11.57
CA LEU A 343 0.38 -11.99 12.24
C LEU A 343 0.36 -10.83 11.24
N LYS A 344 0.77 -11.08 10.00
CA LYS A 344 0.90 -10.06 8.94
C LYS A 344 -0.08 -10.29 7.80
N ASP A 345 -0.28 -11.54 7.40
CA ASP A 345 -1.15 -11.92 6.29
C ASP A 345 -2.49 -12.46 6.83
N VAL A 346 -3.54 -11.68 6.65
CA VAL A 346 -4.90 -12.01 7.11
C VAL A 346 -5.64 -12.93 6.13
N SER A 347 -5.14 -13.11 4.92
CA SER A 347 -5.70 -14.04 3.92
C SER A 347 -5.20 -15.48 4.11
N LEU A 348 -4.13 -15.65 4.89
CA LEU A 348 -3.56 -16.95 5.20
C LEU A 348 -4.31 -17.63 6.33
N HIS A 349 -4.66 -18.91 6.14
CA HIS A 349 -5.21 -19.76 7.19
C HIS A 349 -4.24 -20.91 7.45
N VAL A 350 -3.81 -21.09 8.69
CA VAL A 350 -2.93 -22.18 9.09
C VAL A 350 -3.65 -23.09 10.07
N LYS A 351 -3.67 -24.39 9.76
CA LYS A 351 -4.21 -25.44 10.63
C LYS A 351 -3.13 -26.45 10.93
N ASP A 352 -2.99 -26.84 12.20
CA ASP A 352 -2.17 -27.98 12.55
C ASP A 352 -2.85 -29.26 12.04
N CYS A 353 -2.21 -29.95 11.10
CA CYS A 353 -2.65 -31.26 10.66
C CYS A 353 -2.02 -32.30 11.59
N LEU A 354 -2.82 -32.91 12.43
CA LEU A 354 -2.46 -34.14 13.11
C LEU A 354 -2.46 -35.25 12.06
N LEU A 355 -1.30 -35.56 11.52
CA LEU A 355 -1.11 -36.84 10.83
C LEU A 355 -1.36 -37.92 11.87
N TYR A 356 -2.57 -38.48 11.90
CA TYR A 356 -2.80 -39.74 12.52
C TYR A 356 -1.92 -40.73 11.79
N THR A 357 -0.86 -41.14 12.43
CA THR A 357 -0.20 -42.39 12.07
C THR A 357 -1.29 -43.44 12.15
N SER A 358 -1.65 -44.03 11.02
CA SER A 358 -2.44 -45.28 11.05
C SER A 358 -1.78 -46.22 12.03
N PRO A 359 -2.55 -46.94 12.88
CA PRO A 359 -1.94 -47.86 13.83
C PRO A 359 -0.98 -48.77 13.07
N SER A 360 0.21 -48.88 13.60
CA SER A 360 1.22 -49.78 13.03
C SER A 360 0.60 -51.17 12.87
N PRO A 361 0.78 -51.85 11.73
CA PRO A 361 0.30 -53.26 11.60
C PRO A 361 0.93 -54.22 12.57
N ARG A 362 1.62 -53.76 13.59
CA ARG A 362 2.31 -54.51 14.64
C ARG A 362 1.72 -54.33 16.03
N ASP A 363 0.67 -53.57 16.19
CA ASP A 363 -0.07 -53.47 17.46
C ASP A 363 -1.33 -54.32 17.44
#